data_5fe0055d5e0161a80da46146017e642a
#
_entry.id   5fe0055d5e0161a80da46146017e642a
#
_cell.length_a   1.000
_cell.length_b   1.000
_cell.length_c   1.000
_cell.angle_alpha   90.00
_cell.angle_beta   90.00
_cell.angle_gamma   90.00
#
_symmetry.space_group_name_H-M   'P 1'
#
loop_
_entity.id
_entity.type
_entity.pdbx_description
1 polymer ?
#
loop_
_entity_poly.entity_id
_entity_poly.type
_entity_poly.pdbx_seq_one_letter_code
_entity_poly.pdbx_strand_id
1 'polypeptide(L)'
;MYKLLNMADFCSNKELEKDMQQFSKKYGFDGFELIKFFDGDNSSLKEYIKGYHMRFFPSWMELYLEDFTSLYDELKDDKYFKSLCGGHSKKELIEYYKKELERAKELEVEYVVFHACNVKVTEAMTYDFKYSDKEVLTAVISIINDIFEDGEYNFTLLFENLWWSGLKLTNKEEIEYLLNGVKYKNVGFILDTGHMINNNRDIRNSKEGIEYIKKNLENIGEYKNLIYGMHLNYSLSGEYVNKAIKENREKNLDIGEIMNNVYQHVGSIDYHDPFEDKEILDIIKSLPLKYLVFELIGNTQEELEEKIQRQCNIFI
;
A
#
# COMPACT_ATOMS: atom_id res chain seq x y z
N MET A 1 9.06 -8.02 -17.58
CA MET A 1 8.08 -7.54 -16.60
C MET A 1 7.16 -8.69 -16.25
N TYR A 2 7.07 -9.04 -14.97
CA TYR A 2 6.13 -10.06 -14.48
C TYR A 2 4.74 -9.44 -14.33
N LYS A 3 3.72 -10.17 -14.76
CA LYS A 3 2.31 -9.84 -14.47
C LYS A 3 1.86 -10.62 -13.26
N LEU A 4 1.56 -9.93 -12.18
CA LEU A 4 1.23 -10.50 -10.86
C LEU A 4 -0.21 -10.17 -10.47
N LEU A 5 -0.78 -10.96 -9.54
CA LEU A 5 -2.01 -10.66 -8.84
C LEU A 5 -1.72 -10.56 -7.34
N ASN A 6 -2.26 -9.54 -6.70
CA ASN A 6 -2.21 -9.41 -5.26
C ASN A 6 -3.21 -10.38 -4.62
N MET A 7 -2.79 -11.14 -3.61
CA MET A 7 -3.63 -12.11 -2.90
C MET A 7 -3.35 -12.12 -1.40
N ALA A 8 -4.42 -12.16 -0.62
CA ALA A 8 -4.36 -12.25 0.84
C ALA A 8 -4.57 -13.69 1.34
N ASP A 9 -3.92 -14.06 2.45
CA ASP A 9 -3.98 -15.40 3.04
C ASP A 9 -5.21 -15.61 3.93
N PHE A 10 -6.42 -15.28 3.40
CA PHE A 10 -7.68 -15.46 4.14
C PHE A 10 -8.21 -16.92 4.17
N CYS A 11 -7.56 -17.83 3.46
CA CYS A 11 -7.92 -19.24 3.40
C CYS A 11 -6.69 -20.13 3.67
N SER A 12 -6.89 -21.45 3.66
CA SER A 12 -5.78 -22.40 3.83
C SER A 12 -4.79 -22.32 2.67
N ASN A 13 -3.50 -22.65 2.91
CA ASN A 13 -2.49 -22.70 1.84
C ASN A 13 -2.92 -23.58 0.66
N LYS A 14 -3.62 -24.67 0.91
CA LYS A 14 -4.10 -25.56 -0.15
C LYS A 14 -5.15 -24.91 -1.05
N GLU A 15 -6.04 -24.11 -0.46
CA GLU A 15 -7.03 -23.35 -1.22
C GLU A 15 -6.36 -22.23 -1.96
N LEU A 16 -5.45 -21.47 -1.30
CA LEU A 16 -4.70 -20.40 -1.89
C LEU A 16 -3.83 -20.87 -3.08
N GLU A 17 -3.14 -22.01 -2.92
CA GLU A 17 -2.38 -22.64 -4.00
C GLU A 17 -3.26 -23.01 -5.21
N LYS A 18 -4.42 -23.59 -4.95
CA LYS A 18 -5.39 -23.94 -6.00
C LYS A 18 -5.84 -22.68 -6.77
N ASP A 19 -6.14 -21.60 -6.04
CA ASP A 19 -6.55 -20.34 -6.65
C ASP A 19 -5.41 -19.71 -7.46
N MET A 20 -4.18 -19.71 -6.95
CA MET A 20 -2.98 -19.27 -7.67
C MET A 20 -2.77 -20.05 -8.97
N GLN A 21 -2.89 -21.38 -8.93
CA GLN A 21 -2.79 -22.23 -10.13
C GLN A 21 -3.91 -21.93 -11.14
N GLN A 22 -5.15 -21.73 -10.65
CA GLN A 22 -6.29 -21.42 -11.50
C GLN A 22 -6.12 -20.06 -12.18
N PHE A 23 -5.74 -19.01 -11.43
CA PHE A 23 -5.55 -17.67 -11.96
C PHE A 23 -4.37 -17.60 -12.92
N SER A 24 -3.23 -18.25 -12.62
CA SER A 24 -2.10 -18.34 -13.55
C SER A 24 -2.51 -18.99 -14.86
N LYS A 25 -3.22 -20.12 -14.81
CA LYS A 25 -3.67 -20.83 -16.00
C LYS A 25 -4.69 -20.04 -16.83
N LYS A 26 -5.65 -19.37 -16.16
CA LYS A 26 -6.76 -18.69 -16.83
C LYS A 26 -6.37 -17.33 -17.39
N TYR A 27 -5.57 -16.56 -16.64
CA TYR A 27 -5.26 -15.18 -16.95
C TYR A 27 -3.79 -14.93 -17.30
N GLY A 28 -2.92 -15.96 -17.19
CA GLY A 28 -1.51 -15.86 -17.52
C GLY A 28 -0.73 -14.98 -16.54
N PHE A 29 -0.98 -15.10 -15.24
CA PHE A 29 -0.14 -14.49 -14.22
C PHE A 29 1.17 -15.27 -14.06
N ASP A 30 2.28 -14.53 -13.94
CA ASP A 30 3.62 -15.09 -13.76
C ASP A 30 3.92 -15.42 -12.29
N GLY A 31 3.08 -14.97 -11.38
CA GLY A 31 3.18 -15.16 -9.93
C GLY A 31 2.24 -14.24 -9.16
N PHE A 32 2.49 -14.14 -7.85
CA PHE A 32 1.61 -13.42 -6.93
C PHE A 32 2.39 -12.54 -5.98
N GLU A 33 1.75 -11.46 -5.53
CA GLU A 33 2.15 -10.69 -4.37
C GLU A 33 1.27 -11.11 -3.19
N LEU A 34 1.90 -11.54 -2.10
CA LEU A 34 1.20 -12.03 -0.93
C LEU A 34 1.03 -10.92 0.11
N ILE A 35 -0.21 -10.67 0.54
CA ILE A 35 -0.53 -9.94 1.78
C ILE A 35 -0.83 -10.94 2.87
N LYS A 36 -0.05 -10.89 3.96
CA LYS A 36 -0.22 -11.83 5.06
C LYS A 36 -1.03 -11.23 6.22
N PHE A 37 -2.14 -11.87 6.56
CA PHE A 37 -3.01 -11.48 7.67
C PHE A 37 -2.93 -12.43 8.86
N PHE A 38 -2.67 -13.70 8.63
CA PHE A 38 -2.68 -14.74 9.68
C PHE A 38 -1.28 -15.29 9.95
N ASP A 39 -1.01 -15.63 11.21
CA ASP A 39 0.18 -16.37 11.56
C ASP A 39 0.07 -17.80 11.03
N GLY A 40 1.02 -18.21 10.21
CA GLY A 40 1.08 -19.50 9.59
C GLY A 40 2.27 -19.60 8.66
N ASP A 41 2.66 -20.81 8.31
CA ASP A 41 3.74 -21.09 7.36
C ASP A 41 3.17 -21.13 5.94
N ASN A 42 3.66 -20.25 5.07
CA ASN A 42 3.31 -20.23 3.64
C ASN A 42 4.44 -20.78 2.75
N SER A 43 5.43 -21.49 3.31
CA SER A 43 6.59 -22.00 2.56
C SER A 43 6.21 -22.92 1.38
N SER A 44 5.10 -23.62 1.48
CA SER A 44 4.56 -24.45 0.37
C SER A 44 4.13 -23.62 -0.87
N LEU A 45 3.93 -22.29 -0.71
CA LEU A 45 3.50 -21.39 -1.78
C LEU A 45 4.68 -20.65 -2.44
N LYS A 46 5.91 -20.89 -2.00
CA LYS A 46 7.13 -20.17 -2.38
C LYS A 46 7.30 -20.06 -3.91
N GLU A 47 7.01 -21.10 -4.66
CA GLU A 47 7.17 -21.07 -6.13
C GLU A 47 6.21 -20.10 -6.84
N TYR A 48 5.08 -19.76 -6.20
CA TYR A 48 4.07 -18.86 -6.76
C TYR A 48 4.28 -17.41 -6.34
N ILE A 49 4.94 -17.16 -5.19
CA ILE A 49 5.04 -15.83 -4.60
C ILE A 49 6.30 -15.13 -5.10
N LYS A 50 6.13 -13.94 -5.70
CA LYS A 50 7.21 -13.08 -6.17
C LYS A 50 7.41 -11.85 -5.31
N GLY A 51 6.34 -11.32 -4.73
CA GLY A 51 6.33 -10.16 -3.85
C GLY A 51 5.68 -10.45 -2.52
N TYR A 52 6.09 -9.71 -1.50
CA TYR A 52 5.51 -9.76 -0.17
C TYR A 52 5.10 -8.35 0.25
N HIS A 53 3.80 -8.16 0.44
CA HIS A 53 3.26 -6.89 0.90
C HIS A 53 3.24 -6.87 2.42
N MET A 54 4.09 -6.03 3.03
CA MET A 54 4.19 -5.91 4.48
C MET A 54 2.90 -5.32 5.06
N ARG A 55 2.57 -5.75 6.27
CA ARG A 55 1.37 -5.27 6.97
C ARG A 55 1.43 -3.77 7.18
N PHE A 56 0.38 -3.08 6.79
CA PHE A 56 0.21 -1.67 7.09
C PHE A 56 -0.49 -1.47 8.44
N PHE A 57 0.14 -0.67 9.31
CA PHE A 57 -0.45 -0.19 10.55
C PHE A 57 -0.66 1.32 10.42
N PRO A 58 -1.91 1.82 10.31
CA PRO A 58 -2.13 3.21 9.94
C PRO A 58 -1.59 4.23 10.97
N SER A 59 -1.67 3.94 12.26
CA SER A 59 -1.25 4.85 13.36
C SER A 59 0.03 4.37 14.07
N TRP A 60 1.01 3.90 13.31
CA TRP A 60 2.24 3.32 13.86
C TRP A 60 3.22 4.36 14.43
N MET A 61 3.17 5.59 13.91
CA MET A 61 4.21 6.59 14.16
C MET A 61 4.25 7.05 15.63
N GLU A 62 3.09 7.27 16.25
CA GLU A 62 3.04 7.64 17.66
C GLU A 62 3.58 6.54 18.57
N LEU A 63 3.30 5.27 18.25
CA LEU A 63 3.87 4.15 18.99
C LEU A 63 5.39 4.08 18.81
N TYR A 64 5.86 4.27 17.59
CA TYR A 64 7.29 4.27 17.27
C TYR A 64 8.05 5.42 17.96
N LEU A 65 7.43 6.60 18.04
CA LEU A 65 7.97 7.78 18.72
C LEU A 65 7.76 7.75 20.24
N GLU A 66 7.07 6.73 20.77
CA GLU A 66 6.71 6.56 22.17
C GLU A 66 5.83 7.72 22.72
N ASP A 67 5.05 8.37 21.83
CA ASP A 67 4.06 9.40 22.19
C ASP A 67 2.74 8.76 22.66
N PHE A 68 2.80 8.08 23.81
CA PHE A 68 1.64 7.42 24.39
C PHE A 68 0.52 8.39 24.76
N THR A 69 0.84 9.66 25.05
CA THR A 69 -0.17 10.68 25.32
C THR A 69 -1.06 10.88 24.10
N SER A 70 -0.46 11.09 22.93
CA SER A 70 -1.23 11.21 21.67
C SER A 70 -1.99 9.93 21.32
N LEU A 71 -1.41 8.73 21.58
CA LEU A 71 -2.10 7.46 21.34
C LEU A 71 -3.35 7.30 22.19
N TYR A 72 -3.25 7.55 23.52
CA TYR A 72 -4.41 7.46 24.40
C TYR A 72 -5.43 8.57 24.18
N ASP A 73 -4.99 9.76 23.76
CA ASP A 73 -5.89 10.84 23.36
C ASP A 73 -6.70 10.48 22.11
N GLU A 74 -6.10 9.76 21.17
CA GLU A 74 -6.74 9.30 19.94
C GLU A 74 -7.62 8.06 20.18
N LEU A 75 -7.01 6.97 20.66
CA LEU A 75 -7.63 5.64 20.65
C LEU A 75 -8.43 5.34 21.92
N LYS A 76 -8.23 6.09 23.02
CA LYS A 76 -8.88 5.93 24.34
C LYS A 76 -8.70 4.56 25.01
N ASP A 77 -8.28 3.52 24.28
CA ASP A 77 -8.21 2.14 24.74
C ASP A 77 -7.05 1.43 24.02
N ASP A 78 -6.17 0.76 24.76
CA ASP A 78 -5.01 0.06 24.25
C ASP A 78 -5.35 -1.23 23.46
N LYS A 79 -6.60 -1.70 23.54
CA LYS A 79 -7.08 -2.84 22.73
C LYS A 79 -6.91 -2.61 21.22
N TYR A 80 -6.88 -1.34 20.79
CA TYR A 80 -6.70 -0.98 19.37
C TYR A 80 -5.21 -0.92 18.96
N PHE A 81 -4.26 -0.85 19.90
CA PHE A 81 -2.84 -0.63 19.59
C PHE A 81 -2.28 -1.72 18.68
N LYS A 82 -2.59 -2.99 18.96
CA LYS A 82 -2.07 -4.10 18.15
C LYS A 82 -2.54 -4.03 16.70
N SER A 83 -3.80 -3.67 16.46
CA SER A 83 -4.37 -3.64 15.10
C SER A 83 -4.02 -2.37 14.32
N LEU A 84 -3.89 -1.23 14.99
CA LEU A 84 -3.67 0.07 14.33
C LEU A 84 -2.22 0.54 14.38
N CYS A 85 -1.44 0.08 15.38
CA CYS A 85 -0.08 0.56 15.61
C CYS A 85 0.98 -0.56 15.52
N GLY A 86 0.57 -1.82 15.40
CA GLY A 86 1.48 -2.97 15.26
C GLY A 86 1.99 -3.57 16.57
N GLY A 87 1.53 -3.11 17.74
CA GLY A 87 1.92 -3.61 19.05
C GLY A 87 1.58 -2.65 20.16
N HIS A 88 2.07 -2.94 21.38
CA HIS A 88 1.91 -2.08 22.56
C HIS A 88 3.21 -1.31 22.91
N SER A 89 4.27 -1.47 22.11
CA SER A 89 5.53 -0.77 22.28
C SER A 89 6.28 -0.66 20.96
N LYS A 90 7.20 0.31 20.89
CA LYS A 90 8.15 0.45 19.75
C LYS A 90 8.88 -0.86 19.47
N LYS A 91 9.28 -1.58 20.52
CA LYS A 91 9.98 -2.86 20.39
C LYS A 91 9.12 -3.91 19.71
N GLU A 92 7.85 -4.06 20.10
CA GLU A 92 6.91 -5.01 19.48
C GLU A 92 6.67 -4.69 18.02
N LEU A 93 6.50 -3.43 17.65
CA LEU A 93 6.34 -2.98 16.27
C LEU A 93 7.57 -3.35 15.41
N ILE A 94 8.80 -3.07 15.91
CA ILE A 94 10.04 -3.43 15.22
C ILE A 94 10.16 -4.95 15.08
N GLU A 95 9.90 -5.70 16.14
CA GLU A 95 9.93 -7.18 16.11
C GLU A 95 8.90 -7.75 15.15
N TYR A 96 7.72 -7.13 15.05
CA TYR A 96 6.70 -7.53 14.07
C TYR A 96 7.23 -7.40 12.64
N TYR A 97 7.75 -6.24 12.27
CA TYR A 97 8.29 -6.02 10.92
C TYR A 97 9.52 -6.88 10.63
N LYS A 98 10.43 -7.09 11.62
CA LYS A 98 11.55 -8.02 11.44
C LYS A 98 11.07 -9.45 11.15
N LYS A 99 10.00 -9.91 11.78
CA LYS A 99 9.40 -11.23 11.47
C LYS A 99 8.82 -11.27 10.05
N GLU A 100 8.23 -10.19 9.56
CA GLU A 100 7.75 -10.13 8.17
C GLU A 100 8.91 -10.19 7.17
N LEU A 101 10.03 -9.50 7.43
CA LEU A 101 11.23 -9.58 6.60
C LEU A 101 11.84 -11.00 6.58
N GLU A 102 11.87 -11.70 7.72
CA GLU A 102 12.33 -13.09 7.75
C GLU A 102 11.39 -14.02 6.98
N ARG A 103 10.06 -13.84 7.09
CA ARG A 103 9.08 -14.58 6.26
C ARG A 103 9.28 -14.33 4.77
N ALA A 104 9.48 -13.07 4.38
CA ALA A 104 9.78 -12.71 2.99
C ALA A 104 11.07 -13.38 2.50
N LYS A 105 12.10 -13.45 3.35
CA LYS A 105 13.36 -14.15 3.08
C LYS A 105 13.16 -15.67 2.94
N GLU A 106 12.37 -16.30 3.80
CA GLU A 106 12.04 -17.74 3.74
C GLU A 106 11.27 -18.08 2.45
N LEU A 107 10.38 -17.20 2.02
CA LEU A 107 9.65 -17.30 0.77
C LEU A 107 10.51 -17.01 -0.47
N GLU A 108 11.76 -16.52 -0.28
CA GLU A 108 12.69 -16.10 -1.36
C GLU A 108 12.06 -15.12 -2.34
N VAL A 109 11.28 -14.17 -1.83
CA VAL A 109 10.61 -13.17 -2.68
C VAL A 109 11.63 -12.25 -3.37
N GLU A 110 11.24 -11.69 -4.51
CA GLU A 110 12.08 -10.75 -5.25
C GLU A 110 12.00 -9.33 -4.67
N TYR A 111 10.88 -8.98 -4.03
CA TYR A 111 10.66 -7.68 -3.41
C TYR A 111 9.70 -7.74 -2.21
N VAL A 112 9.80 -6.72 -1.37
CA VAL A 112 8.84 -6.42 -0.30
C VAL A 112 8.28 -5.03 -0.49
N VAL A 113 6.99 -4.83 -0.17
CA VAL A 113 6.32 -3.53 -0.24
C VAL A 113 6.16 -2.95 1.16
N PHE A 114 6.45 -1.67 1.33
CA PHE A 114 6.24 -0.92 2.56
C PHE A 114 5.47 0.37 2.28
N HIS A 115 4.33 0.56 2.95
CA HIS A 115 3.56 1.80 2.92
C HIS A 115 4.30 2.92 3.65
N ALA A 116 4.89 3.85 2.93
CA ALA A 116 5.68 4.95 3.51
C ALA A 116 4.78 6.11 3.97
N CYS A 117 3.80 5.84 4.80
CA CYS A 117 2.85 6.83 5.30
C CYS A 117 2.42 6.56 6.76
N ASN A 118 1.74 7.54 7.36
CA ASN A 118 1.04 7.43 8.64
C ASN A 118 -0.27 8.20 8.59
N VAL A 119 -1.30 7.68 9.23
CA VAL A 119 -2.59 8.34 9.36
C VAL A 119 -3.28 7.89 10.64
N LYS A 120 -3.79 8.81 11.42
CA LYS A 120 -4.67 8.49 12.54
C LYS A 120 -6.07 8.15 12.04
N VAL A 121 -6.82 7.39 12.81
CA VAL A 121 -8.19 7.02 12.41
C VAL A 121 -9.11 8.25 12.31
N THR A 122 -8.92 9.26 13.16
CA THR A 122 -9.63 10.55 13.06
C THR A 122 -9.19 11.36 11.82
N GLU A 123 -7.91 11.34 11.48
CA GLU A 123 -7.37 12.00 10.29
C GLU A 123 -7.87 11.37 8.99
N ALA A 124 -8.00 10.03 8.97
CA ALA A 124 -8.59 9.32 7.82
C ALA A 124 -10.01 9.82 7.53
N MET A 125 -10.78 10.16 8.58
CA MET A 125 -12.16 10.64 8.48
C MET A 125 -12.26 12.15 8.16
N THR A 126 -11.30 12.96 8.60
CA THR A 126 -11.39 14.45 8.56
C THR A 126 -10.41 15.10 7.60
N TYR A 127 -9.33 14.41 7.26
CA TYR A 127 -8.18 14.95 6.52
C TYR A 127 -7.50 16.15 7.21
N ASP A 128 -7.57 16.19 8.54
CA ASP A 128 -6.85 17.16 9.37
C ASP A 128 -5.59 16.49 9.92
N PHE A 129 -4.55 16.41 9.09
CA PHE A 129 -3.31 15.69 9.40
C PHE A 129 -2.44 16.46 10.40
N LYS A 130 -2.00 15.75 11.46
CA LYS A 130 -1.09 16.29 12.49
C LYS A 130 0.33 16.45 11.95
N TYR A 131 0.79 15.50 11.18
CA TYR A 131 2.15 15.45 10.66
C TYR A 131 2.22 15.83 9.19
N SER A 132 3.27 16.58 8.85
CA SER A 132 3.64 16.85 7.46
C SER A 132 4.24 15.60 6.80
N ASP A 133 4.23 15.57 5.46
CA ASP A 133 4.86 14.49 4.69
C ASP A 133 6.32 14.26 5.11
N LYS A 134 7.08 15.34 5.33
CA LYS A 134 8.49 15.26 5.76
C LYS A 134 8.67 14.66 7.17
N GLU A 135 7.81 14.97 8.13
CA GLU A 135 7.87 14.38 9.47
C GLU A 135 7.60 12.87 9.41
N VAL A 136 6.59 12.47 8.63
CA VAL A 136 6.31 11.04 8.41
C VAL A 136 7.47 10.35 7.72
N LEU A 137 8.05 10.93 6.65
CA LEU A 137 9.20 10.35 5.97
C LEU A 137 10.44 10.25 6.89
N THR A 138 10.62 11.18 7.82
CA THR A 138 11.68 11.09 8.83
C THR A 138 11.51 9.87 9.72
N ALA A 139 10.28 9.61 10.17
CA ALA A 139 9.95 8.42 10.96
C ALA A 139 10.07 7.13 10.13
N VAL A 140 9.64 7.14 8.86
CA VAL A 140 9.81 6.04 7.91
C VAL A 140 11.28 5.68 7.74
N ILE A 141 12.16 6.66 7.50
CA ILE A 141 13.61 6.44 7.41
C ILE A 141 14.13 5.76 8.68
N SER A 142 13.70 6.24 9.84
CA SER A 142 14.16 5.71 11.12
C SER A 142 13.72 4.26 11.34
N ILE A 143 12.43 3.96 11.17
CA ILE A 143 11.92 2.59 11.37
C ILE A 143 12.51 1.62 10.33
N ILE A 144 12.63 2.01 9.07
CA ILE A 144 13.28 1.18 8.04
C ILE A 144 14.72 0.87 8.42
N ASN A 145 15.47 1.86 8.89
CA ASN A 145 16.84 1.62 9.34
C ASN A 145 16.91 0.68 10.55
N ASP A 146 15.94 0.77 11.49
CA ASP A 146 15.89 -0.12 12.67
C ASP A 146 15.53 -1.57 12.28
N ILE A 147 14.60 -1.78 11.35
CA ILE A 147 14.16 -3.14 10.99
C ILE A 147 15.12 -3.85 10.04
N PHE A 148 15.94 -3.11 9.27
CA PHE A 148 16.93 -3.67 8.36
C PHE A 148 18.34 -3.75 8.95
N GLU A 149 18.58 -3.25 10.19
CA GLU A 149 19.93 -3.08 10.76
C GLU A 149 20.75 -4.37 10.81
N ASP A 150 20.13 -5.49 11.25
CA ASP A 150 20.81 -6.75 11.51
C ASP A 150 20.59 -7.82 10.45
N GLY A 151 19.81 -7.52 9.41
CA GLY A 151 19.38 -8.50 8.42
C GLY A 151 20.23 -8.51 7.15
N GLU A 152 20.52 -9.72 6.66
CA GLU A 152 21.05 -9.91 5.30
C GLU A 152 19.90 -10.31 4.38
N TYR A 153 19.40 -9.35 3.60
CA TYR A 153 18.28 -9.53 2.68
C TYR A 153 18.71 -9.30 1.24
N ASN A 154 18.16 -10.10 0.31
CA ASN A 154 18.48 -10.03 -1.12
C ASN A 154 17.33 -9.45 -1.97
N PHE A 155 16.14 -9.27 -1.38
CA PHE A 155 15.00 -8.69 -2.07
C PHE A 155 15.10 -7.17 -2.18
N THR A 156 14.34 -6.58 -3.10
CA THR A 156 14.23 -5.13 -3.22
C THR A 156 13.16 -4.61 -2.26
N LEU A 157 13.47 -3.58 -1.46
CA LEU A 157 12.47 -2.84 -0.71
C LEU A 157 11.80 -1.82 -1.65
N LEU A 158 10.50 -1.94 -1.87
CA LEU A 158 9.71 -1.00 -2.65
C LEU A 158 8.84 -0.16 -1.72
N PHE A 159 9.07 1.15 -1.72
CA PHE A 159 8.21 2.10 -1.02
C PHE A 159 6.97 2.39 -1.87
N GLU A 160 5.82 2.29 -1.26
CA GLU A 160 4.53 2.57 -1.89
C GLU A 160 4.03 3.97 -1.53
N ASN A 161 3.45 4.64 -2.53
CA ASN A 161 2.77 5.93 -2.35
C ASN A 161 1.35 5.76 -1.84
N LEU A 162 0.93 6.67 -0.96
CA LEU A 162 -0.44 6.78 -0.48
C LEU A 162 -0.94 8.23 -0.62
N TRP A 163 -2.23 8.43 -0.32
CA TRP A 163 -2.87 9.77 -0.35
C TRP A 163 -2.88 10.48 1.02
N TRP A 164 -2.38 9.82 2.05
CA TRP A 164 -2.19 10.39 3.39
C TRP A 164 -0.78 10.99 3.56
N SER A 165 -0.48 11.51 4.76
CA SER A 165 0.85 12.08 5.02
C SER A 165 1.96 11.05 4.88
N GLY A 166 3.01 11.40 4.13
CA GLY A 166 4.13 10.55 3.79
C GLY A 166 4.51 10.61 2.32
N LEU A 167 4.85 9.48 1.72
CA LEU A 167 5.28 9.40 0.33
C LEU A 167 4.08 9.44 -0.62
N LYS A 168 4.05 10.44 -1.51
CA LYS A 168 3.01 10.58 -2.55
C LYS A 168 3.54 10.33 -3.97
N LEU A 169 4.84 10.24 -4.16
CA LEU A 169 5.52 10.17 -5.47
C LEU A 169 5.16 11.34 -6.39
N THR A 170 4.94 12.53 -5.84
CA THR A 170 4.60 13.76 -6.58
C THR A 170 5.67 14.83 -6.51
N ASN A 171 6.62 14.67 -5.59
CA ASN A 171 7.65 15.65 -5.23
C ASN A 171 9.03 14.97 -5.17
N LYS A 172 9.98 15.45 -5.96
CA LYS A 172 11.33 14.87 -6.04
C LYS A 172 12.16 15.11 -4.77
N GLU A 173 11.96 16.23 -4.08
CA GLU A 173 12.68 16.56 -2.86
C GLU A 173 12.36 15.57 -1.72
N GLU A 174 11.11 15.09 -1.66
CA GLU A 174 10.69 14.05 -0.70
C GLU A 174 11.31 12.70 -1.05
N ILE A 175 11.37 12.36 -2.33
CA ILE A 175 12.02 11.15 -2.82
C ILE A 175 13.52 11.17 -2.48
N GLU A 176 14.21 12.27 -2.79
CA GLU A 176 15.63 12.46 -2.44
C GLU A 176 15.86 12.33 -0.93
N TYR A 177 14.99 12.95 -0.13
CA TYR A 177 15.10 12.92 1.33
C TYR A 177 14.98 11.47 1.85
N LEU A 178 13.99 10.72 1.37
CA LEU A 178 13.79 9.31 1.74
C LEU A 178 15.00 8.45 1.35
N LEU A 179 15.42 8.52 0.08
CA LEU A 179 16.52 7.71 -0.44
C LEU A 179 17.86 8.00 0.25
N ASN A 180 18.13 9.26 0.57
CA ASN A 180 19.36 9.67 1.26
C ASN A 180 19.40 9.21 2.72
N GLY A 181 18.23 9.08 3.37
CA GLY A 181 18.15 8.67 4.77
C GLY A 181 18.16 7.15 4.98
N VAL A 182 17.69 6.38 4.00
CA VAL A 182 17.63 4.91 4.10
C VAL A 182 18.98 4.27 3.87
N LYS A 183 19.41 3.42 4.82
CA LYS A 183 20.72 2.74 4.77
C LYS A 183 20.71 1.51 3.87
N TYR A 184 19.60 0.77 3.83
CA TYR A 184 19.42 -0.37 2.94
C TYR A 184 19.51 0.08 1.48
N LYS A 185 20.34 -0.59 0.65
CA LYS A 185 20.70 -0.04 -0.67
C LYS A 185 19.87 -0.57 -1.83
N ASN A 186 19.27 -1.74 -1.65
CA ASN A 186 18.42 -2.33 -2.70
C ASN A 186 16.97 -1.81 -2.55
N VAL A 187 16.77 -0.53 -2.89
CA VAL A 187 15.49 0.17 -2.74
C VAL A 187 14.95 0.68 -4.07
N GLY A 188 13.65 0.83 -4.15
CA GLY A 188 12.93 1.45 -5.26
C GLY A 188 11.51 1.83 -4.83
N PHE A 189 10.65 2.01 -5.82
CA PHE A 189 9.26 2.38 -5.59
C PHE A 189 8.32 1.40 -6.29
N ILE A 190 7.15 1.21 -5.70
CA ILE A 190 5.99 0.66 -6.35
C ILE A 190 4.95 1.79 -6.45
N LEU A 191 4.52 2.07 -7.67
CA LEU A 191 3.52 3.10 -7.94
C LEU A 191 2.13 2.47 -7.81
N ASP A 192 1.40 2.81 -6.76
CA ASP A 192 -0.03 2.56 -6.75
C ASP A 192 -0.77 3.69 -7.47
N THR A 193 -1.48 3.29 -8.54
CA THR A 193 -2.15 4.23 -9.44
C THR A 193 -3.45 4.78 -8.86
N GLY A 194 -4.20 3.99 -8.08
CA GLY A 194 -5.39 4.43 -7.37
C GLY A 194 -5.05 5.39 -6.24
N HIS A 195 -4.02 5.07 -5.45
CA HIS A 195 -3.51 5.96 -4.41
C HIS A 195 -3.02 7.30 -4.98
N MET A 196 -2.35 7.28 -6.13
CA MET A 196 -1.94 8.53 -6.76
C MET A 196 -3.14 9.37 -7.21
N ILE A 197 -4.17 8.77 -7.79
CA ILE A 197 -5.41 9.47 -8.17
C ILE A 197 -6.09 10.06 -6.93
N ASN A 198 -6.14 9.33 -5.81
CA ASN A 198 -6.74 9.79 -4.55
C ASN A 198 -6.05 11.01 -3.92
N ASN A 199 -4.81 11.34 -4.32
CA ASN A 199 -4.14 12.59 -3.91
C ASN A 199 -4.80 13.85 -4.49
N ASN A 200 -5.59 13.74 -5.56
CA ASN A 200 -6.27 14.87 -6.18
C ASN A 200 -7.78 14.67 -6.24
N ARG A 201 -8.48 15.26 -5.29
CA ARG A 201 -9.95 15.16 -5.16
C ARG A 201 -10.75 15.89 -6.24
N ASP A 202 -10.08 16.60 -7.16
CA ASP A 202 -10.74 17.31 -8.26
C ASP A 202 -10.84 16.46 -9.53
N ILE A 203 -10.20 15.30 -9.58
CA ILE A 203 -10.31 14.34 -10.68
C ILE A 203 -11.75 13.79 -10.77
N ARG A 204 -12.31 13.75 -11.98
CA ARG A 204 -13.70 13.37 -12.23
C ARG A 204 -13.87 12.14 -13.11
N ASN A 205 -12.81 11.70 -13.78
CA ASN A 205 -12.84 10.54 -14.68
C ASN A 205 -11.45 9.93 -14.86
N SER A 206 -11.40 8.75 -15.44
CA SER A 206 -10.19 7.96 -15.65
C SER A 206 -9.13 8.72 -16.48
N LYS A 207 -9.53 9.46 -17.50
CA LYS A 207 -8.58 10.21 -18.35
C LYS A 207 -7.87 11.32 -17.57
N GLU A 208 -8.62 12.07 -16.77
CA GLU A 208 -8.03 13.06 -15.87
C GLU A 208 -7.07 12.41 -14.85
N GLY A 209 -7.40 11.21 -14.35
CA GLY A 209 -6.54 10.42 -13.49
C GLY A 209 -5.23 10.03 -14.18
N ILE A 210 -5.30 9.51 -15.39
CA ILE A 210 -4.14 9.14 -16.20
C ILE A 210 -3.25 10.35 -16.49
N GLU A 211 -3.84 11.50 -16.86
CA GLU A 211 -3.08 12.74 -17.08
C GLU A 211 -2.43 13.25 -15.77
N TYR A 212 -3.11 13.11 -14.63
CA TYR A 212 -2.54 13.45 -13.34
C TYR A 212 -1.33 12.57 -12.99
N ILE A 213 -1.40 11.26 -13.24
CA ILE A 213 -0.28 10.33 -13.06
C ILE A 213 0.89 10.74 -13.98
N LYS A 214 0.66 10.98 -15.27
CA LYS A 214 1.69 11.41 -16.23
C LYS A 214 2.41 12.67 -15.74
N LYS A 215 1.64 13.69 -15.34
CA LYS A 215 2.19 14.94 -14.82
C LYS A 215 3.09 14.74 -13.61
N ASN A 216 2.69 13.88 -12.66
CA ASN A 216 3.50 13.64 -11.47
C ASN A 216 4.76 12.83 -11.79
N LEU A 217 4.71 11.89 -12.73
CA LEU A 217 5.89 11.19 -13.23
C LEU A 217 6.89 12.12 -13.94
N GLU A 218 6.40 13.17 -14.60
CA GLU A 218 7.24 14.22 -15.15
C GLU A 218 7.86 15.09 -14.04
N ASN A 219 7.09 15.46 -13.01
CA ASN A 219 7.56 16.26 -11.87
C ASN A 219 8.71 15.60 -11.11
N ILE A 220 8.63 14.29 -10.88
CA ILE A 220 9.69 13.55 -10.18
C ILE A 220 10.91 13.27 -11.06
N GLY A 221 10.83 13.55 -12.37
CA GLY A 221 11.94 13.51 -13.30
C GLY A 221 12.62 12.14 -13.39
N GLU A 222 13.94 12.09 -13.14
CA GLU A 222 14.74 10.87 -13.24
C GLU A 222 14.41 9.81 -12.18
N TYR A 223 13.78 10.19 -11.05
CA TYR A 223 13.38 9.25 -10.01
C TYR A 223 12.31 8.25 -10.46
N LYS A 224 11.57 8.55 -11.54
CA LYS A 224 10.69 7.56 -12.17
C LYS A 224 11.40 6.28 -12.61
N ASN A 225 12.72 6.35 -12.84
CA ASN A 225 13.55 5.20 -13.19
C ASN A 225 13.80 4.24 -12.01
N LEU A 226 13.39 4.60 -10.79
CA LEU A 226 13.40 3.76 -9.60
C LEU A 226 12.03 3.13 -9.31
N ILE A 227 11.03 3.37 -10.16
CA ILE A 227 9.72 2.71 -10.06
C ILE A 227 9.83 1.34 -10.73
N TYR A 228 10.03 0.32 -9.91
CA TYR A 228 10.20 -1.06 -10.38
C TYR A 228 8.92 -1.87 -10.34
N GLY A 229 7.93 -1.45 -9.54
CA GLY A 229 6.62 -2.06 -9.44
C GLY A 229 5.50 -1.06 -9.74
N MET A 230 4.35 -1.61 -10.11
CA MET A 230 3.10 -0.86 -10.23
C MET A 230 1.96 -1.70 -9.69
N HIS A 231 1.24 -1.16 -8.70
CA HIS A 231 -0.10 -1.62 -8.32
C HIS A 231 -1.08 -0.99 -9.27
N LEU A 232 -1.60 -1.80 -10.19
CA LEU A 232 -2.50 -1.34 -11.23
C LEU A 232 -3.93 -1.50 -10.76
N ASN A 233 -4.50 -0.42 -10.29
CA ASN A 233 -5.88 -0.29 -9.88
C ASN A 233 -6.38 1.14 -10.13
N TYR A 234 -7.67 1.34 -10.08
CA TYR A 234 -8.33 2.60 -10.28
C TYR A 234 -9.29 2.90 -9.13
N SER A 235 -9.10 4.05 -8.48
CA SER A 235 -9.99 4.55 -7.44
C SER A 235 -10.30 6.02 -7.68
N LEU A 236 -11.58 6.38 -7.85
CA LEU A 236 -12.04 7.75 -8.09
C LEU A 236 -12.97 8.18 -6.97
N SER A 237 -12.41 8.70 -5.89
CA SER A 237 -13.13 8.94 -4.64
C SER A 237 -13.35 10.40 -4.27
N GLY A 238 -12.86 11.36 -5.08
CA GLY A 238 -12.80 12.77 -4.71
C GLY A 238 -14.14 13.39 -4.27
N GLU A 239 -15.24 13.06 -4.95
CA GLU A 239 -16.56 13.56 -4.57
C GLU A 239 -17.02 12.97 -3.23
N TYR A 240 -16.87 11.66 -3.05
CA TYR A 240 -17.15 10.99 -1.78
C TYR A 240 -16.34 11.58 -0.63
N VAL A 241 -15.03 11.72 -0.82
CA VAL A 241 -14.12 12.27 0.21
C VAL A 241 -14.50 13.69 0.59
N ASN A 242 -14.76 14.58 -0.38
CA ASN A 242 -15.15 15.96 -0.09
C ASN A 242 -16.44 16.04 0.72
N LYS A 243 -17.42 15.18 0.43
CA LYS A 243 -18.67 15.07 1.20
C LYS A 243 -18.38 14.53 2.61
N ALA A 244 -17.63 13.44 2.73
CA ALA A 244 -17.32 12.79 4.00
C ALA A 244 -16.55 13.73 4.94
N ILE A 245 -15.53 14.45 4.45
CA ILE A 245 -14.78 15.44 5.23
C ILE A 245 -15.74 16.49 5.81
N LYS A 246 -16.63 17.07 5.00
CA LYS A 246 -17.57 18.08 5.48
C LYS A 246 -18.47 17.54 6.58
N GLU A 247 -19.03 16.35 6.39
CA GLU A 247 -19.92 15.72 7.36
C GLU A 247 -19.18 15.34 8.64
N ASN A 248 -17.96 14.84 8.56
CA ASN A 248 -17.19 14.36 9.71
C ASN A 248 -16.60 15.52 10.55
N ARG A 249 -16.17 16.61 9.92
CA ARG A 249 -15.68 17.80 10.64
C ARG A 249 -16.76 18.51 11.46
N GLU A 250 -18.01 18.38 11.05
CA GLU A 250 -19.16 18.94 11.78
C GLU A 250 -19.61 18.07 12.97
N LYS A 251 -19.10 16.82 13.06
CA LYS A 251 -19.45 15.86 14.12
C LYS A 251 -18.36 15.81 15.19
N ASN A 252 -18.78 15.62 16.43
CA ASN A 252 -17.88 15.20 17.49
C ASN A 252 -17.71 13.68 17.41
N LEU A 253 -16.74 13.22 16.62
CA LEU A 253 -16.55 11.79 16.32
C LEU A 253 -16.10 11.03 17.56
N ASP A 254 -16.89 10.05 17.99
CA ASP A 254 -16.49 9.06 19.00
C ASP A 254 -15.62 7.98 18.40
N ILE A 255 -14.57 7.55 19.10
CA ILE A 255 -13.63 6.54 18.58
C ILE A 255 -14.32 5.21 18.27
N GLY A 256 -15.33 4.82 19.05
CA GLY A 256 -16.09 3.59 18.77
C GLY A 256 -16.90 3.68 17.49
N GLU A 257 -17.49 4.85 17.20
CA GLU A 257 -18.18 5.09 15.92
C GLU A 257 -17.20 5.09 14.74
N ILE A 258 -16.02 5.72 14.92
CA ILE A 258 -14.98 5.71 13.88
C ILE A 258 -14.55 4.27 13.60
N MET A 259 -14.20 3.50 14.62
CA MET A 259 -13.73 2.12 14.46
C MET A 259 -14.76 1.20 13.79
N ASN A 260 -16.04 1.46 13.97
CA ASN A 260 -17.10 0.71 13.29
C ASN A 260 -17.22 1.07 11.79
N ASN A 261 -16.80 2.26 11.39
CA ASN A 261 -17.04 2.78 10.05
C ASN A 261 -15.75 3.00 9.22
N VAL A 262 -14.58 3.05 9.86
CA VAL A 262 -13.33 3.43 9.16
C VAL A 262 -12.97 2.49 8.00
N TYR A 263 -13.15 1.20 8.17
CA TYR A 263 -12.86 0.24 7.09
C TYR A 263 -13.80 0.44 5.88
N GLN A 264 -15.09 0.68 6.12
CA GLN A 264 -16.03 0.99 5.06
C GLN A 264 -15.70 2.34 4.40
N HIS A 265 -15.30 3.32 5.20
CA HIS A 265 -14.88 4.64 4.72
C HIS A 265 -13.66 4.52 3.81
N VAL A 266 -12.59 3.86 4.28
CA VAL A 266 -11.37 3.64 3.50
C VAL A 266 -11.66 2.84 2.24
N GLY A 267 -12.42 1.75 2.31
CA GLY A 267 -12.82 0.97 1.14
C GLY A 267 -13.71 1.72 0.14
N SER A 268 -14.36 2.83 0.57
CA SER A 268 -15.07 3.75 -0.35
C SER A 268 -14.15 4.76 -1.02
N ILE A 269 -12.92 4.93 -0.49
CA ILE A 269 -11.88 5.79 -1.08
C ILE A 269 -11.03 4.95 -2.02
N ASP A 270 -10.63 3.78 -1.56
CA ASP A 270 -9.69 2.88 -2.20
C ASP A 270 -10.36 1.54 -2.53
N TYR A 271 -11.14 1.57 -3.62
CA TYR A 271 -12.02 0.44 -3.97
C TYR A 271 -11.45 -0.47 -5.06
N HIS A 272 -10.24 -0.18 -5.56
CA HIS A 272 -9.45 -1.05 -6.42
C HIS A 272 -10.23 -1.61 -7.62
N ASP A 273 -10.79 -0.74 -8.46
CA ASP A 273 -11.41 -1.12 -9.73
C ASP A 273 -10.35 -1.26 -10.85
N PRO A 274 -10.64 -1.99 -11.92
CA PRO A 274 -9.76 -2.08 -13.06
C PRO A 274 -9.76 -0.80 -13.90
N PHE A 275 -8.62 -0.48 -14.52
CA PHE A 275 -8.61 0.47 -15.63
C PHE A 275 -9.27 -0.14 -16.86
N GLU A 276 -10.08 0.68 -17.55
CA GLU A 276 -10.67 0.33 -18.86
C GLU A 276 -10.09 1.20 -20.00
N ASP A 277 -9.51 2.36 -19.66
CA ASP A 277 -8.86 3.24 -20.62
C ASP A 277 -7.46 2.71 -20.99
N LYS A 278 -7.28 2.39 -22.27
CA LYS A 278 -5.99 1.89 -22.79
C LYS A 278 -4.84 2.91 -22.69
N GLU A 279 -5.13 4.17 -22.47
CA GLU A 279 -4.12 5.24 -22.29
C GLU A 279 -3.19 4.99 -21.09
N ILE A 280 -3.60 4.18 -20.09
CA ILE A 280 -2.73 3.75 -18.98
C ILE A 280 -1.53 2.92 -19.49
N LEU A 281 -1.65 2.25 -20.63
CA LEU A 281 -0.57 1.46 -21.22
C LEU A 281 0.65 2.30 -21.58
N ASP A 282 0.46 3.60 -21.89
CA ASP A 282 1.57 4.50 -22.18
C ASP A 282 2.40 4.76 -20.92
N ILE A 283 1.76 4.86 -19.76
CA ILE A 283 2.45 4.98 -18.46
C ILE A 283 3.23 3.70 -18.18
N ILE A 284 2.57 2.53 -18.29
CA ILE A 284 3.18 1.21 -18.07
C ILE A 284 4.45 1.06 -18.93
N LYS A 285 4.38 1.43 -20.22
CA LYS A 285 5.51 1.34 -21.16
C LYS A 285 6.61 2.37 -20.89
N SER A 286 6.31 3.48 -20.24
CA SER A 286 7.26 4.57 -19.97
C SER A 286 8.14 4.33 -18.75
N LEU A 287 7.82 3.34 -17.92
CA LEU A 287 8.50 3.00 -16.68
C LEU A 287 9.32 1.71 -16.80
N PRO A 288 10.44 1.58 -16.08
CA PRO A 288 11.29 0.38 -16.10
C PRO A 288 10.72 -0.74 -15.21
N LEU A 289 9.42 -1.02 -15.34
CA LEU A 289 8.72 -1.95 -14.47
C LEU A 289 9.28 -3.36 -14.59
N LYS A 290 9.56 -3.96 -13.44
CA LYS A 290 9.81 -5.39 -13.27
C LYS A 290 8.53 -6.14 -12.91
N TYR A 291 7.66 -5.49 -12.14
CA TYR A 291 6.43 -6.07 -11.56
C TYR A 291 5.22 -5.19 -11.91
N LEU A 292 4.24 -5.79 -12.54
CA LEU A 292 2.92 -5.21 -12.77
C LEU A 292 1.92 -6.04 -11.99
N VAL A 293 1.46 -5.53 -10.88
CA VAL A 293 0.56 -6.21 -9.95
C VAL A 293 -0.86 -5.72 -10.19
N PHE A 294 -1.76 -6.62 -10.51
CA PHE A 294 -3.19 -6.34 -10.50
C PHE A 294 -3.66 -6.35 -9.05
N GLU A 295 -3.84 -5.17 -8.48
CA GLU A 295 -4.32 -5.01 -7.13
C GLU A 295 -5.81 -4.67 -7.16
N LEU A 296 -6.64 -5.71 -7.25
CA LEU A 296 -8.07 -5.61 -7.43
C LEU A 296 -8.80 -6.24 -6.25
N ILE A 297 -9.87 -5.59 -5.79
CA ILE A 297 -10.69 -6.08 -4.67
C ILE A 297 -12.05 -6.50 -5.20
N GLY A 298 -12.47 -7.73 -4.87
CA GLY A 298 -13.82 -8.24 -5.08
C GLY A 298 -14.41 -8.78 -3.78
N ASN A 299 -15.69 -8.59 -3.54
CA ASN A 299 -16.39 -9.15 -2.37
C ASN A 299 -16.66 -10.65 -2.54
N THR A 300 -16.64 -11.13 -3.77
CA THR A 300 -16.73 -12.55 -4.12
C THR A 300 -15.65 -12.90 -5.14
N GLN A 301 -15.39 -14.21 -5.30
CA GLN A 301 -14.44 -14.68 -6.31
C GLN A 301 -14.92 -14.31 -7.72
N GLU A 302 -16.22 -14.38 -7.98
CA GLU A 302 -16.80 -14.02 -9.28
C GLU A 302 -16.58 -12.53 -9.61
N GLU A 303 -16.78 -11.65 -8.63
CA GLU A 303 -16.52 -10.20 -8.78
C GLU A 303 -15.04 -9.94 -9.06
N LEU A 304 -14.14 -10.59 -8.31
CA LEU A 304 -12.70 -10.47 -8.55
C LEU A 304 -12.33 -10.95 -9.96
N GLU A 305 -12.86 -12.09 -10.39
CA GLU A 305 -12.60 -12.63 -11.73
C GLU A 305 -13.15 -11.71 -12.85
N GLU A 306 -14.29 -11.07 -12.64
CA GLU A 306 -14.83 -10.07 -13.57
C GLU A 306 -13.88 -8.86 -13.67
N LYS A 307 -13.41 -8.33 -12.53
CA LYS A 307 -12.46 -7.22 -12.49
C LYS A 307 -11.13 -7.60 -13.18
N ILE A 308 -10.59 -8.78 -12.92
CA ILE A 308 -9.39 -9.29 -13.59
C ILE A 308 -9.60 -9.34 -15.11
N GLN A 309 -10.75 -9.85 -15.57
CA GLN A 309 -11.04 -9.94 -17.00
C GLN A 309 -11.12 -8.55 -17.64
N ARG A 310 -11.77 -7.58 -17.00
CA ARG A 310 -11.86 -6.18 -17.45
C ARG A 310 -10.46 -5.56 -17.54
N GLN A 311 -9.62 -5.76 -16.51
CA GLN A 311 -8.22 -5.29 -16.51
C GLN A 311 -7.39 -5.96 -17.62
N CYS A 312 -7.59 -7.24 -17.89
CA CYS A 312 -6.91 -7.94 -18.98
C CYS A 312 -7.27 -7.39 -20.36
N ASN A 313 -8.50 -6.91 -20.55
CA ASN A 313 -8.99 -6.43 -21.85
C ASN A 313 -8.25 -5.19 -22.37
N ILE A 314 -7.64 -4.40 -21.50
CA ILE A 314 -6.83 -3.24 -21.95
C ILE A 314 -5.55 -3.68 -22.68
N PHE A 315 -5.05 -4.90 -22.44
CA PHE A 315 -3.82 -5.42 -23.04
C PHE A 315 -4.05 -6.14 -24.40
N ILE A 316 -5.30 -6.26 -24.83
CA ILE A 316 -5.70 -6.84 -26.11
C ILE A 316 -5.98 -5.69 -27.11
#